data_fdbfa7fd8ebca4e3f18ad17eb1a14186
#
_entry.id   fdbfa7fd8ebca4e3f18ad17eb1a14186
#
_cell.length_a   1.000
_cell.length_b   1.000
_cell.length_c   1.000
_cell.angle_alpha   90.00
_cell.angle_beta   90.00
_cell.angle_gamma   90.00
#
_symmetry.space_group_name_H-M   'P 1'
#
loop_
_entity.id
_entity.type
_entity.pdbx_description
1 polymer ?
#
loop_
_entity_poly.entity_id
_entity_poly.type
_entity_poly.pdbx_seq_one_letter_code
_entity_poly.pdbx_strand_id
1 'polypeptide(L)'
;MNTDFPCADRKVIVALDFDDRRAAEELVERLGDACGFYKIGLELLTAAGPGLARDLVERGHEVFLDLKLFEIPNSVAGAVRAAGALGASMVTVHGMGGTGIMSAAVEAAREFPRLRVLALTVVTSMTAGDLADIGIEADTEEQVLRLARLAVGAGCDGVIASPREAGVLRELLGPDRLIVTPGVTLGPDVPAGGAAGGSAGGSVGGPAGGPVGGSAGGHARAGTPQAAFAAGASHVVVGRSIARAADPVAALRRARAAGNSCG
;
A
#
# COMPACT_ATOMS: atom_id res chain seq x y z
N MET A 1 -15.93 1.16 -23.51
CA MET A 1 -16.86 0.59 -22.52
C MET A 1 -16.47 1.14 -21.15
N ASN A 2 -17.35 1.93 -20.54
CA ASN A 2 -17.09 2.46 -19.19
C ASN A 2 -17.34 1.31 -18.19
N THR A 3 -16.28 0.64 -17.77
CA THR A 3 -16.35 -0.29 -16.64
C THR A 3 -16.33 0.53 -15.34
N ASP A 4 -17.50 1.05 -14.95
CA ASP A 4 -17.69 1.63 -13.62
C ASP A 4 -17.66 0.49 -12.59
N PHE A 5 -16.46 0.18 -12.12
CA PHE A 5 -16.30 -0.68 -10.93
C PHE A 5 -16.97 0.03 -9.75
N PRO A 6 -17.78 -0.67 -8.93
CA PRO A 6 -18.37 -0.08 -7.72
C PRO A 6 -17.29 0.52 -6.81
N CYS A 7 -17.56 1.63 -6.15
CA CYS A 7 -16.60 2.36 -5.31
C CYS A 7 -15.97 1.46 -4.22
N ALA A 8 -16.72 0.49 -3.69
CA ALA A 8 -16.23 -0.50 -2.72
C ALA A 8 -15.15 -1.43 -3.32
N ASP A 9 -15.19 -1.69 -4.63
CA ASP A 9 -14.23 -2.57 -5.31
C ASP A 9 -12.84 -1.95 -5.48
N ARG A 10 -12.73 -0.62 -5.34
CA ARG A 10 -11.48 0.13 -5.49
C ARG A 10 -10.69 0.30 -4.19
N LYS A 11 -11.25 -0.06 -3.04
CA LYS A 11 -10.56 0.03 -1.74
C LYS A 11 -9.43 -0.99 -1.55
N VAL A 12 -9.44 -2.08 -2.31
CA VAL A 12 -8.39 -3.10 -2.29
C VAL A 12 -7.54 -2.98 -3.55
N ILE A 13 -6.26 -2.68 -3.35
CA ILE A 13 -5.26 -2.55 -4.40
C ILE A 13 -4.44 -3.85 -4.44
N VAL A 14 -4.38 -4.50 -5.60
CA VAL A 14 -3.57 -5.71 -5.77
C VAL A 14 -2.14 -5.33 -6.16
N ALA A 15 -1.16 -5.76 -5.35
CA ALA A 15 0.24 -5.52 -5.66
C ALA A 15 0.75 -6.55 -6.69
N LEU A 16 1.30 -6.02 -7.78
CA LEU A 16 2.01 -6.79 -8.80
C LEU A 16 3.51 -6.83 -8.43
N ASP A 17 3.84 -7.60 -7.39
CA ASP A 17 5.23 -7.73 -6.91
C ASP A 17 5.86 -8.95 -7.63
N PHE A 18 6.30 -8.73 -8.87
CA PHE A 18 6.93 -9.70 -9.77
C PHE A 18 8.21 -9.12 -10.37
N ASP A 19 9.14 -10.00 -10.73
CA ASP A 19 10.42 -9.70 -11.37
C ASP A 19 10.35 -9.69 -12.91
N ASP A 20 9.20 -10.08 -13.46
CA ASP A 20 8.94 -10.03 -14.91
C ASP A 20 7.52 -9.63 -15.26
N ARG A 21 7.36 -9.09 -16.48
CA ARG A 21 6.09 -8.60 -17.01
C ARG A 21 5.06 -9.72 -17.19
N ARG A 22 5.49 -10.88 -17.69
CA ARG A 22 4.58 -11.96 -18.04
C ARG A 22 3.86 -12.50 -16.79
N ALA A 23 4.59 -12.72 -15.69
CA ALA A 23 3.99 -13.18 -14.43
C ALA A 23 2.96 -12.16 -13.89
N ALA A 24 3.23 -10.85 -14.04
CA ALA A 24 2.28 -9.82 -13.68
C ALA A 24 1.02 -9.86 -14.55
N GLU A 25 1.16 -9.99 -15.87
CA GLU A 25 0.05 -10.10 -16.83
C GLU A 25 -0.79 -11.37 -16.58
N GLU A 26 -0.15 -12.51 -16.30
CA GLU A 26 -0.86 -13.76 -15.95
C GLU A 26 -1.73 -13.59 -14.69
N LEU A 27 -1.27 -12.86 -13.67
CA LEU A 27 -2.12 -12.56 -12.51
C LEU A 27 -3.28 -11.63 -12.88
N VAL A 28 -3.05 -10.60 -13.69
CA VAL A 28 -4.08 -9.68 -14.16
C VAL A 28 -5.17 -10.43 -14.92
N GLU A 29 -4.80 -11.35 -15.82
CA GLU A 29 -5.72 -12.18 -16.58
C GLU A 29 -6.52 -13.12 -15.67
N ARG A 30 -5.87 -13.76 -14.68
CA ARG A 30 -6.56 -14.63 -13.70
C ARG A 30 -7.56 -13.86 -12.83
N LEU A 31 -7.31 -12.60 -12.53
CA LEU A 31 -8.22 -11.73 -11.79
C LEU A 31 -9.35 -11.19 -12.67
N GLY A 32 -9.11 -10.98 -13.96
CA GLY A 32 -10.08 -10.48 -14.94
C GLY A 32 -10.82 -9.25 -14.41
N ASP A 33 -12.12 -9.19 -14.69
CA ASP A 33 -13.00 -8.09 -14.26
C ASP A 33 -13.21 -8.03 -12.73
N ALA A 34 -12.69 -9.02 -11.98
CA ALA A 34 -12.77 -8.97 -10.53
C ALA A 34 -11.84 -7.92 -9.91
N CYS A 35 -10.80 -7.44 -10.60
CA CYS A 35 -9.87 -6.46 -10.05
C CYS A 35 -9.75 -5.24 -10.96
N GLY A 36 -10.03 -4.06 -10.40
CA GLY A 36 -9.92 -2.79 -11.13
C GLY A 36 -8.75 -1.91 -10.70
N PHE A 37 -7.93 -2.31 -9.71
CA PHE A 37 -6.89 -1.46 -9.18
C PHE A 37 -5.61 -2.23 -8.85
N TYR A 38 -4.50 -1.87 -9.49
CA TYR A 38 -3.21 -2.54 -9.35
C TYR A 38 -2.10 -1.58 -8.88
N LYS A 39 -1.17 -2.09 -8.07
CA LYS A 39 0.06 -1.38 -7.70
C LYS A 39 1.26 -1.97 -8.45
N ILE A 40 2.02 -1.10 -9.10
CA ILE A 40 3.32 -1.41 -9.70
C ILE A 40 4.40 -0.76 -8.82
N GLY A 41 5.28 -1.60 -8.25
CA GLY A 41 6.44 -1.17 -7.48
C GLY A 41 7.70 -1.01 -8.33
N LEU A 42 8.81 -0.62 -7.67
CA LEU A 42 10.10 -0.37 -8.35
C LEU A 42 10.63 -1.60 -9.10
N GLU A 43 10.51 -2.80 -8.51
CA GLU A 43 10.99 -4.04 -9.11
C GLU A 43 10.33 -4.27 -10.47
N LEU A 44 9.00 -4.34 -10.50
CA LEU A 44 8.28 -4.60 -11.74
C LEU A 44 8.40 -3.44 -12.75
N LEU A 45 8.42 -2.19 -12.29
CA LEU A 45 8.62 -1.05 -13.19
C LEU A 45 10.00 -1.11 -13.86
N THR A 46 11.03 -1.51 -13.11
CA THR A 46 12.40 -1.65 -13.64
C THR A 46 12.51 -2.83 -14.61
N ALA A 47 11.87 -3.95 -14.30
CA ALA A 47 11.91 -5.17 -15.12
C ALA A 47 11.03 -5.06 -16.39
N ALA A 48 9.82 -4.52 -16.26
CA ALA A 48 8.82 -4.48 -17.34
C ALA A 48 8.74 -3.13 -18.08
N GLY A 49 9.35 -2.09 -17.53
CA GLY A 49 9.22 -0.73 -18.03
C GLY A 49 7.82 -0.11 -17.82
N PRO A 50 7.63 1.14 -18.25
CA PRO A 50 6.37 1.86 -18.05
C PRO A 50 5.22 1.37 -18.96
N GLY A 51 5.50 0.55 -19.97
CA GLY A 51 4.51 0.04 -20.91
C GLY A 51 3.39 -0.75 -20.22
N LEU A 52 3.72 -1.57 -19.21
CA LEU A 52 2.73 -2.32 -18.46
C LEU A 52 1.72 -1.40 -17.75
N ALA A 53 2.19 -0.29 -17.16
CA ALA A 53 1.29 0.68 -16.52
C ALA A 53 0.30 1.29 -17.52
N ARG A 54 0.80 1.66 -18.71
CA ARG A 54 -0.04 2.19 -19.79
C ARG A 54 -1.08 1.18 -20.24
N ASP A 55 -0.67 -0.07 -20.49
CA ASP A 55 -1.58 -1.13 -20.97
C ASP A 55 -2.70 -1.41 -19.95
N LEU A 56 -2.39 -1.39 -18.64
CA LEU A 56 -3.40 -1.52 -17.60
C LEU A 56 -4.39 -0.34 -17.60
N VAL A 57 -3.89 0.89 -17.76
CA VAL A 57 -4.75 2.08 -17.84
C VAL A 57 -5.63 2.04 -19.08
N GLU A 58 -5.10 1.66 -20.24
CA GLU A 58 -5.85 1.53 -21.49
C GLU A 58 -6.95 0.45 -21.41
N ARG A 59 -6.74 -0.59 -20.59
CA ARG A 59 -7.73 -1.62 -20.26
C ARG A 59 -8.77 -1.15 -19.22
N GLY A 60 -8.69 0.09 -18.73
CA GLY A 60 -9.64 0.69 -17.80
C GLY A 60 -9.33 0.44 -16.32
N HIS A 61 -8.16 -0.12 -15.99
CA HIS A 61 -7.73 -0.30 -14.60
C HIS A 61 -7.16 0.98 -14.02
N GLU A 62 -7.31 1.16 -12.72
CA GLU A 62 -6.54 2.13 -11.96
C GLU A 62 -5.14 1.60 -11.67
N VAL A 63 -4.13 2.47 -11.75
CA VAL A 63 -2.74 2.11 -11.52
C VAL A 63 -2.13 3.00 -10.45
N PHE A 64 -1.61 2.38 -9.43
CA PHE A 64 -0.82 3.00 -8.38
C PHE A 64 0.67 2.75 -8.64
N LEU A 65 1.43 3.78 -8.97
CA LEU A 65 2.88 3.73 -9.12
C LEU A 65 3.54 3.97 -7.75
N ASP A 66 3.96 2.89 -7.11
CA ASP A 66 4.56 2.92 -5.77
C ASP A 66 6.09 3.03 -5.85
N LEU A 67 6.57 4.24 -6.18
CA LEU A 67 7.98 4.53 -6.53
C LEU A 67 8.77 5.13 -5.38
N LYS A 68 8.10 5.68 -4.36
CA LYS A 68 8.72 6.32 -3.19
C LYS A 68 9.78 7.34 -3.61
N LEU A 69 9.43 8.21 -4.57
CA LEU A 69 10.35 9.17 -5.18
C LEU A 69 11.08 10.00 -4.12
N PHE A 70 12.41 9.93 -4.15
CA PHE A 70 13.29 10.62 -3.24
C PHE A 70 14.53 11.11 -4.00
N GLU A 71 14.39 12.29 -4.60
CA GLU A 71 15.41 12.92 -5.43
C GLU A 71 15.22 14.45 -5.34
N ILE A 72 16.06 15.26 -6.00
CA ILE A 72 15.90 16.72 -6.02
C ILE A 72 14.50 17.10 -6.57
N PRO A 73 13.90 18.21 -6.11
CA PRO A 73 12.52 18.57 -6.44
C PRO A 73 12.20 18.55 -7.92
N ASN A 74 13.12 19.03 -8.78
CA ASN A 74 12.89 19.05 -10.22
C ASN A 74 12.78 17.66 -10.85
N SER A 75 13.61 16.70 -10.41
CA SER A 75 13.56 15.31 -10.87
C SER A 75 12.28 14.62 -10.41
N VAL A 76 11.86 14.87 -9.14
CA VAL A 76 10.62 14.36 -8.62
C VAL A 76 9.43 14.90 -9.39
N ALA A 77 9.38 16.20 -9.66
CA ALA A 77 8.33 16.81 -10.49
C ALA A 77 8.27 16.19 -11.90
N GLY A 78 9.42 15.94 -12.52
CA GLY A 78 9.52 15.26 -13.82
C GLY A 78 8.94 13.84 -13.76
N ALA A 79 9.30 13.06 -12.73
CA ALA A 79 8.79 11.70 -12.54
C ALA A 79 7.27 11.67 -12.28
N VAL A 80 6.74 12.64 -11.53
CA VAL A 80 5.29 12.76 -11.27
C VAL A 80 4.53 13.11 -12.56
N ARG A 81 5.07 14.02 -13.40
CA ARG A 81 4.47 14.29 -14.73
C ARG A 81 4.49 13.06 -15.61
N ALA A 82 5.58 12.30 -15.62
CA ALA A 82 5.63 11.03 -16.36
C ALA A 82 4.58 10.03 -15.86
N ALA A 83 4.39 9.90 -14.54
CA ALA A 83 3.34 9.06 -13.96
C ALA A 83 1.93 9.52 -14.38
N GLY A 84 1.68 10.83 -14.37
CA GLY A 84 0.41 11.42 -14.82
C GLY A 84 0.16 11.18 -16.31
N ALA A 85 1.18 11.33 -17.16
CA ALA A 85 1.11 11.08 -18.60
C ALA A 85 0.86 9.60 -18.95
N LEU A 86 1.25 8.66 -18.06
CA LEU A 86 0.89 7.24 -18.16
C LEU A 86 -0.58 6.97 -17.77
N GLY A 87 -1.26 7.93 -17.15
CA GLY A 87 -2.63 7.79 -16.65
C GLY A 87 -2.71 7.16 -15.25
N ALA A 88 -1.64 7.17 -14.48
CA ALA A 88 -1.66 6.65 -13.12
C ALA A 88 -2.68 7.39 -12.24
N SER A 89 -3.30 6.65 -11.32
CA SER A 89 -4.26 7.20 -10.34
C SER A 89 -3.57 7.64 -9.05
N MET A 90 -2.46 7.01 -8.70
CA MET A 90 -1.66 7.32 -7.50
C MET A 90 -0.17 7.22 -7.80
N VAL A 91 0.62 8.05 -7.13
CA VAL A 91 2.09 7.97 -7.11
C VAL A 91 2.61 8.27 -5.71
N THR A 92 3.70 7.60 -5.29
CA THR A 92 4.31 7.86 -3.99
C THR A 92 5.58 8.69 -4.09
N VAL A 93 5.71 9.62 -3.13
CA VAL A 93 6.96 10.31 -2.78
C VAL A 93 7.39 9.90 -1.39
N HIS A 94 8.67 10.04 -1.04
CA HIS A 94 9.15 9.71 0.30
C HIS A 94 9.08 10.94 1.21
N GLY A 95 8.33 10.85 2.33
CA GLY A 95 8.16 11.94 3.28
C GLY A 95 9.47 12.41 3.93
N MET A 96 10.45 11.52 4.10
CA MET A 96 11.78 11.89 4.62
C MET A 96 12.57 12.83 3.70
N GLY A 97 12.13 13.02 2.45
CA GLY A 97 12.68 14.04 1.55
C GLY A 97 12.29 15.48 1.91
N GLY A 98 11.37 15.64 2.88
CA GLY A 98 10.93 16.95 3.35
C GLY A 98 9.91 17.64 2.44
N THR A 99 9.48 18.84 2.86
CA THR A 99 8.38 19.57 2.21
C THR A 99 8.72 20.00 0.78
N GLY A 100 9.97 20.30 0.48
CA GLY A 100 10.38 20.76 -0.87
C GLY A 100 10.11 19.71 -1.95
N ILE A 101 10.47 18.45 -1.67
CA ILE A 101 10.22 17.32 -2.59
C ILE A 101 8.73 17.06 -2.73
N MET A 102 8.00 17.01 -1.60
CA MET A 102 6.56 16.75 -1.60
C MET A 102 5.78 17.86 -2.31
N SER A 103 6.10 19.13 -2.06
CA SER A 103 5.44 20.27 -2.72
C SER A 103 5.68 20.27 -4.23
N ALA A 104 6.91 19.95 -4.68
CA ALA A 104 7.22 19.84 -6.10
C ALA A 104 6.42 18.72 -6.80
N ALA A 105 6.23 17.59 -6.11
CA ALA A 105 5.38 16.49 -6.58
C ALA A 105 3.91 16.91 -6.71
N VAL A 106 3.37 17.55 -5.67
CA VAL A 106 1.98 18.04 -5.65
C VAL A 106 1.74 19.07 -6.75
N GLU A 107 2.66 20.01 -6.93
CA GLU A 107 2.53 21.02 -7.99
C GLU A 107 2.52 20.39 -9.38
N ALA A 108 3.42 19.42 -9.62
CA ALA A 108 3.47 18.71 -10.90
C ALA A 108 2.20 17.86 -11.15
N ALA A 109 1.60 17.32 -10.10
CA ALA A 109 0.38 16.53 -10.21
C ALA A 109 -0.87 17.35 -10.59
N ARG A 110 -0.86 18.67 -10.39
CA ARG A 110 -1.99 19.57 -10.77
C ARG A 110 -2.32 19.52 -12.26
N GLU A 111 -1.36 19.19 -13.10
CA GLU A 111 -1.57 18.99 -14.53
C GLU A 111 -2.46 17.76 -14.83
N PHE A 112 -2.62 16.87 -13.83
CA PHE A 112 -3.31 15.58 -13.98
C PHE A 112 -4.37 15.40 -12.88
N PRO A 113 -5.61 15.87 -13.07
CA PRO A 113 -6.63 15.94 -12.01
C PRO A 113 -6.99 14.59 -11.36
N ARG A 114 -6.70 13.48 -12.03
CA ARG A 114 -6.93 12.12 -11.51
C ARG A 114 -5.75 11.57 -10.69
N LEU A 115 -4.56 12.15 -10.82
CA LEU A 115 -3.37 11.69 -10.12
C LEU A 115 -3.36 12.17 -8.66
N ARG A 116 -3.22 11.25 -7.72
CA ARG A 116 -3.07 11.51 -6.29
C ARG A 116 -1.62 11.31 -5.87
N VAL A 117 -1.07 12.28 -5.14
CA VAL A 117 0.28 12.20 -4.57
C VAL A 117 0.17 11.73 -3.12
N LEU A 118 0.78 10.59 -2.83
CA LEU A 118 0.82 10.02 -1.49
C LEU A 118 2.24 10.09 -0.94
N ALA A 119 2.39 10.53 0.31
CA ALA A 119 3.68 10.54 0.98
C ALA A 119 3.87 9.24 1.77
N LEU A 120 4.93 8.49 1.48
CA LEU A 120 5.37 7.42 2.36
C LEU A 120 5.90 8.03 3.65
N THR A 121 5.38 7.59 4.78
CA THR A 121 5.84 8.01 6.10
C THR A 121 7.14 7.27 6.48
N VAL A 122 7.04 6.24 7.28
CA VAL A 122 8.16 5.33 7.59
C VAL A 122 7.95 4.03 6.84
N VAL A 123 8.99 3.55 6.15
CA VAL A 123 8.93 2.25 5.44
C VAL A 123 8.46 1.16 6.41
N THR A 124 7.47 0.37 6.00
CA THR A 124 6.77 -0.55 6.92
C THR A 124 7.64 -1.70 7.46
N SER A 125 8.82 -1.92 6.90
CA SER A 125 9.83 -2.83 7.41
C SER A 125 10.80 -2.18 8.41
N MET A 126 10.87 -0.84 8.47
CA MET A 126 11.78 -0.14 9.38
C MET A 126 11.30 -0.24 10.83
N THR A 127 12.28 -0.38 11.71
CA THR A 127 12.17 -0.39 13.18
C THR A 127 12.68 0.91 13.76
N ALA A 128 12.53 1.10 15.07
CA ALA A 128 13.15 2.22 15.78
C ALA A 128 14.70 2.19 15.68
N GLY A 129 15.30 1.00 15.60
CA GLY A 129 16.74 0.85 15.38
C GLY A 129 17.19 1.41 14.03
N ASP A 130 16.44 1.09 12.96
CA ASP A 130 16.74 1.61 11.62
C ASP A 130 16.58 3.15 11.54
N LEU A 131 15.69 3.73 12.33
CA LEU A 131 15.55 5.18 12.44
C LEU A 131 16.73 5.79 13.19
N ALA A 132 17.19 5.15 14.29
CA ALA A 132 18.35 5.61 15.04
C ALA A 132 19.64 5.57 14.19
N ASP A 133 19.82 4.55 13.35
CA ASP A 133 20.97 4.42 12.44
C ASP A 133 21.10 5.61 11.46
N ILE A 134 20.00 6.27 11.13
CA ILE A 134 19.98 7.46 10.29
C ILE A 134 19.83 8.77 11.07
N GLY A 135 20.05 8.71 12.41
CA GLY A 135 20.05 9.87 13.28
C GLY A 135 18.68 10.39 13.69
N ILE A 136 17.62 9.57 13.59
CA ILE A 136 16.26 9.91 14.02
C ILE A 136 16.00 9.24 15.38
N GLU A 137 15.96 10.03 16.45
CA GLU A 137 15.78 9.57 17.83
C GLU A 137 14.32 9.29 18.22
N ALA A 138 13.37 9.62 17.33
CA ALA A 138 11.95 9.39 17.56
C ALA A 138 11.60 7.89 17.43
N ASP A 139 10.58 7.44 18.15
CA ASP A 139 9.99 6.14 17.87
C ASP A 139 9.26 6.12 16.49
N THR A 140 8.90 4.92 16.04
CA THR A 140 8.31 4.77 14.70
C THR A 140 6.99 5.52 14.55
N GLU A 141 6.11 5.51 15.57
CA GLU A 141 4.81 6.17 15.52
C GLU A 141 4.96 7.69 15.52
N GLU A 142 5.83 8.21 16.40
CA GLU A 142 6.11 9.66 16.45
C GLU A 142 6.64 10.16 15.10
N GLN A 143 7.56 9.40 14.48
CA GLN A 143 8.11 9.76 13.17
C GLN A 143 7.04 9.66 12.06
N VAL A 144 6.17 8.66 12.08
CA VAL A 144 5.03 8.54 11.15
C VAL A 144 4.13 9.77 11.26
N LEU A 145 3.74 10.17 12.47
CA LEU A 145 2.88 11.33 12.69
C LEU A 145 3.54 12.65 12.27
N ARG A 146 4.85 12.79 12.51
CA ARG A 146 5.64 13.95 12.05
C ARG A 146 5.60 14.06 10.53
N LEU A 147 5.92 12.98 9.82
CA LEU A 147 5.94 12.95 8.36
C LEU A 147 4.55 13.13 7.75
N ALA A 148 3.50 12.61 8.39
CA ALA A 148 2.13 12.81 7.95
C ALA A 148 1.70 14.30 8.03
N ARG A 149 2.06 15.02 9.10
CA ARG A 149 1.82 16.47 9.20
C ARG A 149 2.55 17.24 8.10
N LEU A 150 3.82 16.90 7.82
CA LEU A 150 4.59 17.52 6.74
C LEU A 150 3.94 17.25 5.38
N ALA A 151 3.46 16.03 5.13
CA ALA A 151 2.81 15.64 3.90
C ALA A 151 1.54 16.46 3.63
N VAL A 152 0.68 16.61 4.65
CA VAL A 152 -0.53 17.45 4.55
C VAL A 152 -0.16 18.92 4.33
N GLY A 153 0.83 19.43 5.07
CA GLY A 153 1.33 20.80 4.90
C GLY A 153 1.90 21.07 3.51
N ALA A 154 2.49 20.06 2.87
CA ALA A 154 2.96 20.12 1.48
C ALA A 154 1.84 19.97 0.44
N GLY A 155 0.62 19.62 0.85
CA GLY A 155 -0.54 19.44 -0.02
C GLY A 155 -0.74 18.03 -0.56
N CYS A 156 -0.03 17.01 -0.07
CA CYS A 156 -0.25 15.62 -0.49
C CYS A 156 -1.70 15.19 -0.25
N ASP A 157 -2.24 14.35 -1.14
CA ASP A 157 -3.60 13.82 -1.03
C ASP A 157 -3.77 12.84 0.13
N GLY A 158 -2.67 12.25 0.59
CA GLY A 158 -2.66 11.30 1.69
C GLY A 158 -1.29 10.72 1.99
N VAL A 159 -1.28 9.64 2.74
CA VAL A 159 -0.06 8.98 3.21
C VAL A 159 -0.08 7.47 3.00
N ILE A 160 1.13 6.89 2.95
CA ILE A 160 1.35 5.45 3.06
C ILE A 160 1.88 5.18 4.47
N ALA A 161 1.23 4.28 5.19
CA ALA A 161 1.62 3.85 6.54
C ALA A 161 1.18 2.41 6.80
N SER A 162 1.67 1.79 7.88
CA SER A 162 1.23 0.44 8.21
C SER A 162 -0.19 0.42 8.76
N PRO A 163 -0.87 -0.75 8.74
CA PRO A 163 -2.20 -0.88 9.34
C PRO A 163 -2.27 -0.47 10.81
N ARG A 164 -1.16 -0.55 11.55
CA ARG A 164 -1.11 -0.22 12.97
C ARG A 164 -1.27 1.27 13.25
N GLU A 165 -0.73 2.11 12.36
CA GLU A 165 -0.80 3.56 12.50
C GLU A 165 -2.07 4.18 11.89
N ALA A 166 -2.92 3.38 11.21
CA ALA A 166 -4.08 3.90 10.49
C ALA A 166 -5.05 4.68 11.40
N GLY A 167 -5.27 4.24 12.66
CA GLY A 167 -6.15 4.88 13.63
C GLY A 167 -5.67 6.27 14.01
N VAL A 168 -4.46 6.36 14.51
CA VAL A 168 -3.87 7.65 14.95
C VAL A 168 -3.69 8.61 13.77
N LEU A 169 -3.44 8.08 12.56
CA LEU A 169 -3.40 8.89 11.35
C LEU A 169 -4.78 9.39 10.93
N ARG A 170 -5.82 8.58 11.08
CA ARG A 170 -7.19 9.02 10.78
C ARG A 170 -7.65 10.14 11.71
N GLU A 171 -7.32 10.06 12.99
CA GLU A 171 -7.58 11.13 13.95
C GLU A 171 -6.80 12.41 13.59
N LEU A 172 -5.53 12.27 13.22
CA LEU A 172 -4.68 13.40 12.85
C LEU A 172 -5.09 14.08 11.54
N LEU A 173 -5.41 13.29 10.50
CA LEU A 173 -5.57 13.76 9.12
C LEU A 173 -7.02 14.10 8.76
N GLY A 174 -7.99 13.70 9.60
CA GLY A 174 -9.42 13.86 9.31
C GLY A 174 -9.92 12.87 8.26
N PRO A 175 -11.21 12.93 7.88
CA PRO A 175 -11.86 11.94 7.02
C PRO A 175 -11.45 12.00 5.55
N ASP A 176 -11.05 13.16 5.05
CA ASP A 176 -10.88 13.41 3.61
C ASP A 176 -9.52 12.97 3.04
N ARG A 177 -8.52 12.77 3.90
CA ARG A 177 -7.19 12.36 3.46
C ARG A 177 -7.10 10.86 3.24
N LEU A 178 -6.36 10.46 2.21
CA LEU A 178 -6.13 9.07 1.93
C LEU A 178 -5.11 8.48 2.92
N ILE A 179 -5.44 7.32 3.46
CA ILE A 179 -4.52 6.48 4.24
C ILE A 179 -4.48 5.13 3.53
N VAL A 180 -3.36 4.85 2.87
CA VAL A 180 -3.17 3.63 2.10
C VAL A 180 -2.19 2.73 2.86
N THR A 181 -2.63 1.50 3.17
CA THR A 181 -1.87 0.60 4.04
C THR A 181 -1.38 -0.63 3.29
N PRO A 182 -0.09 -0.72 2.96
CA PRO A 182 0.56 -1.96 2.56
C PRO A 182 0.84 -2.85 3.79
N GLY A 183 1.32 -4.08 3.55
CA GLY A 183 1.59 -5.02 4.64
C GLY A 183 0.35 -5.68 5.20
N VAL A 184 -0.69 -5.74 4.39
CA VAL A 184 -1.94 -6.42 4.74
C VAL A 184 -1.90 -7.86 4.23
N THR A 185 -2.22 -8.82 5.11
CA THR A 185 -2.25 -10.24 4.79
C THR A 185 -3.64 -10.82 5.09
N LEU A 186 -4.08 -11.73 4.23
CA LEU A 186 -5.25 -12.57 4.50
C LEU A 186 -4.83 -13.71 5.43
N GLY A 187 -5.65 -14.02 6.42
CA GLY A 187 -5.48 -15.23 7.22
C GLY A 187 -5.52 -16.48 6.37
N PRO A 188 -5.10 -17.66 6.90
CA PRO A 188 -5.22 -18.92 6.21
C PRO A 188 -6.67 -19.17 5.79
N ASP A 189 -6.86 -19.88 4.67
CA ASP A 189 -8.16 -20.30 4.19
C ASP A 189 -8.81 -21.20 5.26
N VAL A 190 -9.78 -20.65 6.02
CA VAL A 190 -10.68 -21.48 6.81
C VAL A 190 -11.78 -21.92 5.84
N PRO A 191 -11.88 -23.21 5.50
CA PRO A 191 -12.99 -23.70 4.68
C PRO A 191 -14.30 -23.34 5.38
N ALA A 192 -15.21 -22.74 4.66
CA ALA A 192 -16.56 -22.47 5.13
C ALA A 192 -17.26 -23.82 5.43
N GLY A 193 -17.26 -24.25 6.67
CA GLY A 193 -17.90 -25.49 7.10
C GLY A 193 -17.09 -26.25 8.16
N GLY A 194 -17.14 -25.78 9.40
CA GLY A 194 -16.62 -26.50 10.54
C GLY A 194 -17.04 -25.81 11.81
N ALA A 195 -18.13 -26.29 12.40
CA ALA A 195 -18.68 -25.80 13.65
C ALA A 195 -17.67 -25.92 14.79
N ALA A 196 -17.82 -25.01 15.73
CA ALA A 196 -17.07 -24.87 16.96
C ALA A 196 -16.91 -26.17 17.77
N GLY A 197 -15.76 -26.32 18.37
CA GLY A 197 -15.55 -27.34 19.39
C GLY A 197 -14.19 -27.25 20.07
N GLY A 198 -14.15 -26.69 21.28
CA GLY A 198 -13.35 -27.24 22.35
C GLY A 198 -12.00 -26.68 22.71
N SER A 199 -12.01 -25.86 23.77
CA SER A 199 -11.21 -25.87 25.00
C SER A 199 -9.68 -25.64 24.99
N ALA A 200 -9.35 -24.59 25.62
CA ALA A 200 -8.37 -24.30 26.67
C ALA A 200 -7.21 -25.30 26.98
N GLY A 201 -6.04 -24.77 27.19
CA GLY A 201 -5.09 -25.24 28.17
C GLY A 201 -3.62 -25.16 27.82
N GLY A 202 -2.86 -24.44 28.62
CA GLY A 202 -1.45 -24.78 28.85
C GLY A 202 -0.40 -23.75 28.50
N SER A 203 -0.15 -22.87 29.46
CA SER A 203 1.10 -22.14 29.59
C SER A 203 2.26 -23.09 29.81
N VAL A 204 3.46 -22.83 29.27
CA VAL A 204 4.72 -22.89 30.06
C VAL A 204 5.76 -22.02 29.35
N GLY A 205 6.45 -21.18 30.13
CA GLY A 205 7.58 -20.33 29.72
C GLY A 205 8.87 -21.12 29.56
N GLY A 206 9.76 -20.55 28.79
CA GLY A 206 11.17 -20.94 28.69
C GLY A 206 11.96 -19.85 27.97
N PRO A 207 13.27 -19.71 28.25
CA PRO A 207 13.96 -18.43 28.26
C PRO A 207 14.56 -18.04 26.90
N ALA A 208 14.91 -16.75 26.86
CA ALA A 208 15.57 -15.99 25.80
C ALA A 208 16.82 -16.63 25.19
N GLY A 209 17.03 -16.34 23.90
CA GLY A 209 18.31 -16.45 23.24
C GLY A 209 18.29 -17.27 21.97
N GLY A 210 17.87 -16.64 20.85
CA GLY A 210 18.05 -17.23 19.53
C GLY A 210 18.40 -16.15 18.52
N PRO A 211 19.18 -16.48 17.46
CA PRO A 211 19.82 -15.50 16.61
C PRO A 211 18.82 -14.71 15.78
N VAL A 212 19.16 -13.43 15.55
CA VAL A 212 18.48 -12.52 14.63
C VAL A 212 18.40 -13.13 13.23
N GLY A 213 17.39 -13.93 12.99
CA GLY A 213 17.02 -14.40 11.67
C GLY A 213 16.27 -13.30 10.97
N GLY A 214 16.94 -12.54 10.12
CA GLY A 214 16.32 -11.60 9.22
C GLY A 214 15.28 -12.32 8.37
N SER A 215 13.98 -12.07 8.60
CA SER A 215 12.92 -12.53 7.71
C SER A 215 13.03 -11.77 6.40
N ALA A 216 13.57 -12.41 5.37
CA ALA A 216 13.64 -11.85 4.04
C ALA A 216 12.23 -11.37 3.61
N GLY A 217 12.05 -10.06 3.49
CA GLY A 217 10.93 -9.45 2.76
C GLY A 217 9.57 -9.37 3.46
N GLY A 218 9.50 -9.26 4.80
CA GLY A 218 8.25 -9.12 5.55
C GLY A 218 8.03 -7.70 6.08
N HIS A 219 6.75 -7.28 6.16
CA HIS A 219 6.37 -6.06 6.87
C HIS A 219 6.44 -6.31 8.39
N ALA A 220 7.26 -5.56 9.10
CA ALA A 220 7.39 -5.68 10.57
C ALA A 220 6.09 -5.31 11.30
N ARG A 221 5.23 -4.51 10.66
CA ARG A 221 3.98 -3.98 11.20
C ARG A 221 2.77 -4.42 10.36
N ALA A 222 2.67 -5.72 10.06
CA ALA A 222 1.58 -6.29 9.26
C ALA A 222 0.24 -6.28 10.02
N GLY A 223 -0.88 -6.33 9.26
CA GLY A 223 -2.24 -6.42 9.76
C GLY A 223 -3.18 -7.15 8.81
N THR A 224 -4.49 -7.18 9.15
CA THR A 224 -5.54 -7.71 8.28
C THR A 224 -6.30 -6.59 7.58
N PRO A 225 -6.98 -6.86 6.44
CA PRO A 225 -7.84 -5.86 5.79
C PRO A 225 -8.90 -5.30 6.73
N GLN A 226 -9.55 -6.16 7.53
CA GLN A 226 -10.57 -5.76 8.51
C GLN A 226 -10.02 -4.78 9.53
N ALA A 227 -8.89 -5.11 10.15
CA ALA A 227 -8.28 -4.23 11.15
C ALA A 227 -7.88 -2.89 10.54
N ALA A 228 -7.31 -2.89 9.32
CA ALA A 228 -6.92 -1.66 8.63
C ALA A 228 -8.12 -0.77 8.31
N PHE A 229 -9.20 -1.31 7.74
CA PHE A 229 -10.40 -0.54 7.42
C PHE A 229 -11.13 -0.06 8.69
N ALA A 230 -11.25 -0.91 9.73
CA ALA A 230 -11.84 -0.52 11.00
C ALA A 230 -11.06 0.61 11.68
N ALA A 231 -9.74 0.63 11.51
CA ALA A 231 -8.88 1.72 11.98
C ALA A 231 -8.94 2.98 11.11
N GLY A 232 -9.66 2.97 9.98
CA GLY A 232 -9.84 4.15 9.13
C GLY A 232 -8.95 4.23 7.90
N ALA A 233 -8.29 3.13 7.49
CA ALA A 233 -7.61 3.09 6.19
C ALA A 233 -8.59 3.33 5.05
N SER A 234 -8.20 4.14 4.06
CA SER A 234 -8.98 4.37 2.84
C SER A 234 -8.84 3.21 1.87
N HIS A 235 -7.61 2.69 1.76
CA HIS A 235 -7.24 1.60 0.87
C HIS A 235 -6.26 0.66 1.57
N VAL A 236 -6.31 -0.60 1.18
CA VAL A 236 -5.32 -1.60 1.57
C VAL A 236 -4.60 -2.14 0.34
N VAL A 237 -3.30 -2.40 0.47
CA VAL A 237 -2.51 -3.03 -0.58
C VAL A 237 -2.23 -4.48 -0.20
N VAL A 238 -2.72 -5.41 -1.01
CA VAL A 238 -2.58 -6.85 -0.78
C VAL A 238 -1.75 -7.46 -1.91
N GLY A 239 -0.63 -8.05 -1.58
CA GLY A 239 0.28 -8.71 -2.54
C GLY A 239 0.16 -10.23 -2.49
N ARG A 240 1.14 -10.88 -1.89
CA ARG A 240 1.33 -12.35 -1.86
C ARG A 240 0.09 -13.16 -1.49
N SER A 241 -0.75 -12.67 -0.59
CA SER A 241 -1.99 -13.35 -0.17
C SER A 241 -3.02 -13.50 -1.31
N ILE A 242 -2.93 -12.66 -2.34
CA ILE A 242 -3.75 -12.78 -3.56
C ILE A 242 -2.93 -13.42 -4.67
N ALA A 243 -1.73 -12.91 -4.93
CA ALA A 243 -0.92 -13.35 -6.06
C ALA A 243 -0.54 -14.85 -6.03
N ARG A 244 -0.35 -15.41 -4.81
CA ARG A 244 -0.01 -16.83 -4.61
C ARG A 244 -1.19 -17.72 -4.23
N ALA A 245 -2.42 -17.16 -4.20
CA ALA A 245 -3.60 -17.95 -3.92
C ALA A 245 -3.91 -18.92 -5.06
N ALA A 246 -4.40 -20.11 -4.74
CA ALA A 246 -4.90 -21.05 -5.75
C ALA A 246 -6.04 -20.41 -6.55
N ASP A 247 -6.95 -19.72 -5.84
CA ASP A 247 -8.00 -18.88 -6.43
C ASP A 247 -7.79 -17.40 -6.00
N PRO A 248 -7.15 -16.57 -6.85
CA PRO A 248 -6.90 -15.17 -6.53
C PRO A 248 -8.18 -14.33 -6.49
N VAL A 249 -9.22 -14.72 -7.23
CA VAL A 249 -10.52 -14.03 -7.23
C VAL A 249 -11.23 -14.23 -5.89
N ALA A 250 -11.25 -15.47 -5.36
CA ALA A 250 -11.80 -15.74 -4.04
C ALA A 250 -11.01 -15.01 -2.95
N ALA A 251 -9.68 -14.99 -3.03
CA ALA A 251 -8.82 -14.24 -2.10
C ALA A 251 -9.13 -12.74 -2.13
N LEU A 252 -9.27 -12.16 -3.32
CA LEU A 252 -9.64 -10.74 -3.48
C LEU A 252 -11.01 -10.43 -2.90
N ARG A 253 -12.01 -11.31 -3.13
CA ARG A 253 -13.35 -11.14 -2.54
C ARG A 253 -13.31 -11.15 -1.01
N ARG A 254 -12.49 -12.02 -0.39
CA ARG A 254 -12.29 -12.00 1.06
C ARG A 254 -11.69 -10.70 1.56
N ALA A 255 -10.68 -10.16 0.85
CA ALA A 255 -10.09 -8.88 1.19
C ALA A 255 -11.12 -7.73 1.16
N ARG A 256 -12.03 -7.73 0.18
CA ARG A 256 -13.08 -6.72 0.00
C ARG A 256 -14.21 -6.84 1.01
N ALA A 257 -14.63 -8.06 1.34
CA ALA A 257 -15.68 -8.29 2.34
C ALA A 257 -15.33 -7.62 3.66
N ALA A 258 -14.04 -7.56 3.99
CA ALA A 258 -13.52 -6.88 5.17
C ALA A 258 -13.76 -5.35 5.15
N GLY A 259 -13.77 -4.72 3.99
CA GLY A 259 -14.02 -3.28 3.83
C GLY A 259 -15.50 -2.89 3.85
N ASN A 260 -16.39 -3.84 3.59
CA ASN A 260 -17.85 -3.61 3.55
C ASN A 260 -18.53 -3.80 4.92
N SER A 261 -17.82 -4.36 5.90
CA SER A 261 -18.34 -4.61 7.26
C SER A 261 -18.22 -3.38 8.18
N CYS A 262 -17.68 -2.27 7.69
CA CYS A 262 -17.42 -1.04 8.44
C CYS A 262 -18.31 0.13 7.96
N GLY A 263 -19.55 -0.16 7.60
CA GLY A 263 -20.59 0.83 7.24
C GLY A 263 -21.61 1.00 8.34
#